data_7398ccb2d0df9dbd633d7fa200d18d4e
#
_entry.id   7398ccb2d0df9dbd633d7fa200d18d4e
#
_cell.length_a   1.000
_cell.length_b   1.000
_cell.length_c   1.000
_cell.angle_alpha   90.00
_cell.angle_beta   90.00
_cell.angle_gamma   90.00
#
_symmetry.space_group_name_H-M   'P 1'
#
loop_
_entity.id
_entity.type
_entity.pdbx_description
1 polymer ?
#
loop_
_entity_poly.entity_id
_entity_poly.type
_entity_poly.pdbx_seq_one_letter_code
_entity_poly.pdbx_strand_id
1 'polypeptide(L)'
;MKPFDLGAVQAHLATLPGWRLDAEGAALRRDFRFADFIEAFAFMTRLALYAEQQNHHPEWFNVYNRVEVTLTTHDAGGITQRDIDMARFANQAAPPSS
;
A
#
# COMPACT_ATOMS: atom_id res chain seq x y z
N MET A 1 -8.79 -6.17 -17.09
CA MET A 1 -9.00 -6.25 -15.62
C MET A 1 -9.87 -5.08 -15.20
N LYS A 2 -10.89 -5.35 -14.40
CA LYS A 2 -11.79 -4.31 -13.92
C LYS A 2 -11.44 -3.90 -12.51
N PRO A 3 -11.50 -2.61 -12.19
CA PRO A 3 -11.33 -2.18 -10.80
C PRO A 3 -12.54 -2.58 -9.96
N PHE A 4 -12.32 -2.72 -8.67
CA PHE A 4 -13.41 -2.91 -7.71
C PHE A 4 -14.30 -1.66 -7.66
N ASP A 5 -15.59 -1.84 -7.41
CA ASP A 5 -16.45 -0.71 -7.10
C ASP A 5 -16.19 -0.23 -5.66
N LEU A 6 -16.78 0.90 -5.31
CA LEU A 6 -16.56 1.52 -4.01
C LEU A 6 -16.95 0.60 -2.85
N GLY A 7 -18.08 -0.09 -2.99
CA GLY A 7 -18.55 -0.99 -1.93
C GLY A 7 -17.58 -2.13 -1.67
N ALA A 8 -17.01 -2.71 -2.73
CA ALA A 8 -16.04 -3.78 -2.61
C ALA A 8 -14.75 -3.26 -1.96
N VAL A 9 -14.29 -2.07 -2.36
CA VAL A 9 -13.09 -1.47 -1.75
C VAL A 9 -13.31 -1.22 -0.27
N GLN A 10 -14.45 -0.67 0.11
CA GLN A 10 -14.75 -0.40 1.52
C GLN A 10 -14.79 -1.68 2.35
N ALA A 11 -15.32 -2.76 1.80
CA ALA A 11 -15.31 -4.05 2.49
C ALA A 11 -13.90 -4.54 2.73
N HIS A 12 -13.02 -4.41 1.75
CA HIS A 12 -11.61 -4.78 1.92
C HIS A 12 -10.90 -3.86 2.92
N LEU A 13 -11.17 -2.56 2.87
CA LEU A 13 -10.54 -1.60 3.79
C LEU A 13 -10.83 -1.93 5.25
N ALA A 14 -11.99 -2.51 5.54
CA ALA A 14 -12.33 -2.91 6.90
C ALA A 14 -11.35 -3.94 7.46
N THR A 15 -10.62 -4.66 6.61
CA THR A 15 -9.62 -5.66 7.00
C THR A 15 -8.18 -5.17 6.85
N LEU A 16 -7.98 -3.89 6.50
CA LEU A 16 -6.67 -3.31 6.21
C LEU A 16 -6.40 -2.11 7.12
N PRO A 17 -6.03 -2.35 8.39
CA PRO A 17 -5.81 -1.24 9.32
C PRO A 17 -4.79 -0.25 8.79
N GLY A 18 -5.09 1.03 8.97
CA GLY A 18 -4.24 2.13 8.56
C GLY A 18 -4.40 2.59 7.13
N TRP A 19 -5.04 1.80 6.27
CA TRP A 19 -5.24 2.15 4.87
C TRP A 19 -6.53 2.94 4.69
N ARG A 20 -6.51 3.86 3.72
CA ARG A 20 -7.67 4.68 3.38
C ARG A 20 -7.74 4.86 1.87
N LEU A 21 -8.91 5.27 1.38
CA LEU A 21 -9.06 5.69 0.00
C LEU A 21 -8.50 7.10 -0.17
N ASP A 22 -7.92 7.38 -1.34
CA ASP A 22 -7.57 8.75 -1.67
C ASP A 22 -8.86 9.57 -1.96
N ALA A 23 -8.69 10.87 -2.15
CA ALA A 23 -9.82 11.78 -2.34
C ALA A 23 -10.67 11.42 -3.57
N GLU A 24 -10.07 10.80 -4.57
CA GLU A 24 -10.76 10.45 -5.81
C GLU A 24 -11.33 9.04 -5.81
N GLY A 25 -11.04 8.25 -4.76
CA GLY A 25 -11.50 6.87 -4.67
C GLY A 25 -10.80 5.93 -5.63
N ALA A 26 -9.65 6.31 -6.18
CA ALA A 26 -8.96 5.56 -7.21
C ALA A 26 -7.70 4.85 -6.71
N ALA A 27 -7.29 5.09 -5.48
CA ALA A 27 -6.08 4.52 -4.91
C ALA A 27 -6.23 4.30 -3.42
N LEU A 28 -5.46 3.33 -2.89
CA LEU A 28 -5.31 3.12 -1.45
C LEU A 28 -4.09 3.89 -0.98
N ARG A 29 -4.17 4.49 0.21
CA ARG A 29 -3.05 5.23 0.79
C ARG A 29 -2.86 4.86 2.24
N ARG A 30 -1.58 4.76 2.64
CA ARG A 30 -1.21 4.67 4.05
C ARG A 30 0.13 5.35 4.27
N ASP A 31 0.23 6.09 5.39
CA ASP A 31 1.48 6.71 5.83
C ASP A 31 2.05 5.85 6.94
N PHE A 32 3.23 5.29 6.69
CA PHE A 32 3.95 4.48 7.68
C PHE A 32 4.97 5.34 8.40
N ARG A 33 5.13 5.11 9.70
CA ARG A 33 6.12 5.82 10.49
C ARG A 33 6.94 4.80 11.27
N PHE A 34 8.25 4.96 11.21
CA PHE A 34 9.19 3.99 11.77
C PHE A 34 10.05 4.66 12.85
N ALA A 35 10.89 3.86 13.52
CA ALA A 35 11.77 4.39 14.56
C ALA A 35 12.88 5.27 13.97
N ASP A 36 13.41 4.88 12.79
CA ASP A 36 14.50 5.58 12.14
C ASP A 36 14.50 5.27 10.64
N PHE A 37 15.49 5.81 9.94
CA PHE A 37 15.61 5.60 8.49
C PHE A 37 15.95 4.15 8.14
N ILE A 38 16.78 3.48 8.95
CA ILE A 38 17.15 2.09 8.67
C ILE A 38 15.90 1.21 8.67
N GLU A 39 15.02 1.40 9.66
CA GLU A 39 13.77 0.64 9.74
C GLU A 39 12.85 0.96 8.55
N ALA A 40 12.76 2.23 8.18
CA ALA A 40 11.98 2.65 7.02
C ALA A 40 12.53 2.03 5.73
N PHE A 41 13.84 2.08 5.55
CA PHE A 41 14.46 1.54 4.34
C PHE A 41 14.36 0.02 4.26
N ALA A 42 14.46 -0.66 5.41
CA ALA A 42 14.25 -2.10 5.46
C ALA A 42 12.82 -2.48 5.03
N PHE A 43 11.82 -1.72 5.49
CA PHE A 43 10.45 -1.90 5.05
C PHE A 43 10.32 -1.70 3.54
N MET A 44 10.90 -0.61 3.02
CA MET A 44 10.85 -0.32 1.58
C MET A 44 11.51 -1.43 0.77
N THR A 45 12.61 -1.98 1.26
CA THR A 45 13.29 -3.08 0.58
C THR A 45 12.41 -4.32 0.50
N ARG A 46 11.76 -4.68 1.61
CA ARG A 46 10.84 -5.82 1.61
C ARG A 46 9.68 -5.62 0.64
N LEU A 47 9.10 -4.42 0.64
CA LEU A 47 7.99 -4.13 -0.26
C LEU A 47 8.45 -4.09 -1.72
N ALA A 48 9.66 -3.59 -1.98
CA ALA A 48 10.21 -3.57 -3.32
C ALA A 48 10.39 -4.97 -3.90
N LEU A 49 10.89 -5.91 -3.08
CA LEU A 49 11.06 -7.30 -3.54
C LEU A 49 9.71 -7.94 -3.84
N TYR A 50 8.71 -7.71 -3.01
CA TYR A 50 7.36 -8.19 -3.26
C TYR A 50 6.80 -7.60 -4.54
N ALA A 51 6.97 -6.30 -4.74
CA ALA A 51 6.47 -5.60 -5.92
C ALA A 51 7.06 -6.17 -7.21
N GLU A 52 8.36 -6.49 -7.21
CA GLU A 52 9.00 -7.10 -8.36
C GLU A 52 8.43 -8.50 -8.65
N GLN A 53 8.22 -9.30 -7.61
CA GLN A 53 7.66 -10.64 -7.79
C GLN A 53 6.25 -10.60 -8.35
N GLN A 54 5.46 -9.60 -7.96
CA GLN A 54 4.08 -9.46 -8.39
C GLN A 54 3.93 -8.65 -9.68
N ASN A 55 5.02 -8.06 -10.16
CA ASN A 55 4.98 -7.13 -11.28
C ASN A 55 3.93 -6.04 -11.07
N HIS A 56 3.88 -5.51 -9.84
CA HIS A 56 2.93 -4.48 -9.43
C HIS A 56 3.64 -3.57 -8.43
N HIS A 57 3.84 -2.30 -8.78
CA HIS A 57 4.74 -1.41 -8.05
C HIS A 57 3.98 -0.30 -7.33
N PRO A 58 4.36 0.00 -6.08
CA PRO A 58 3.75 1.10 -5.35
C PRO A 58 4.26 2.45 -5.84
N GLU A 59 3.46 3.48 -5.62
CA GLU A 59 3.94 4.85 -5.64
C GLU A 59 4.25 5.22 -4.20
N TRP A 60 5.42 5.74 -3.92
CA TRP A 60 5.76 6.05 -2.55
C TRP A 60 6.68 7.26 -2.43
N PHE A 61 6.66 7.85 -1.25
CA PHE A 61 7.49 8.98 -0.90
C PHE A 61 8.11 8.72 0.47
N ASN A 62 9.42 8.87 0.58
CA ASN A 62 10.14 8.62 1.82
C ASN A 62 10.89 9.87 2.26
N VAL A 63 10.70 10.23 3.54
CA VAL A 63 11.52 11.21 4.23
C VAL A 63 11.88 10.60 5.57
N TYR A 64 13.17 10.35 5.79
CA TYR A 64 13.71 9.82 7.03
C TYR A 64 12.94 8.58 7.51
N ASN A 65 12.13 8.71 8.56
CA ASN A 65 11.41 7.58 9.17
C ASN A 65 9.97 7.44 8.66
N ARG A 66 9.59 8.20 7.64
CA ARG A 66 8.22 8.19 7.12
C ARG A 66 8.20 7.68 5.69
N VAL A 67 7.26 6.79 5.41
CA VAL A 67 7.03 6.29 4.05
C VAL A 67 5.54 6.41 3.75
N GLU A 68 5.21 7.22 2.74
CA GLU A 68 3.84 7.37 2.27
C GLU A 68 3.66 6.45 1.07
N VAL A 69 2.71 5.54 1.16
CA VAL A 69 2.49 4.52 0.11
C VAL A 69 1.13 4.74 -0.54
N THR A 70 1.13 4.74 -1.86
CA THR A 70 -0.09 4.83 -2.67
C THR A 70 -0.14 3.63 -3.61
N LEU A 71 -1.26 2.92 -3.62
CA LEU A 71 -1.45 1.73 -4.43
C LEU A 71 -2.64 1.90 -5.35
N THR A 72 -2.41 1.66 -6.62
CA THR A 72 -3.47 1.65 -7.63
C THR A 72 -3.02 0.75 -8.79
N THR A 73 -3.97 0.26 -9.58
CA THR A 73 -3.68 -0.53 -10.77
C THR A 73 -3.99 0.32 -11.99
N HIS A 74 -2.96 0.95 -12.55
CA HIS A 74 -3.13 1.89 -13.67
C HIS A 74 -3.84 1.25 -14.87
N ASP A 75 -3.47 0.03 -15.22
CA ASP A 75 -4.05 -0.67 -16.35
C ASP A 75 -5.56 -0.90 -16.19
N ALA A 76 -6.02 -0.99 -14.96
CA ALA A 76 -7.45 -1.19 -14.67
C ALA A 76 -8.19 0.12 -14.41
N GLY A 77 -7.45 1.21 -14.20
CA GLY A 77 -8.04 2.49 -13.89
C GLY A 77 -8.54 2.63 -12.46
N GLY A 78 -8.00 1.84 -11.52
CA GLY A 78 -8.42 1.92 -10.13
C GLY A 78 -7.87 0.77 -9.30
N ILE A 79 -8.54 0.49 -8.18
CA ILE A 79 -8.10 -0.48 -7.18
C ILE A 79 -8.54 -1.89 -7.60
N THR A 80 -7.61 -2.84 -7.57
CA THR A 80 -7.87 -4.25 -7.85
C THR A 80 -7.36 -5.12 -6.70
N GLN A 81 -7.54 -6.43 -6.83
CA GLN A 81 -7.01 -7.37 -5.83
C GLN A 81 -5.50 -7.23 -5.65
N ARG A 82 -4.77 -6.83 -6.70
CA ARG A 82 -3.33 -6.60 -6.57
C ARG A 82 -3.00 -5.56 -5.50
N ASP A 83 -3.80 -4.51 -5.43
CA ASP A 83 -3.59 -3.44 -4.44
C ASP A 83 -3.95 -3.90 -3.05
N ILE A 84 -5.02 -4.67 -2.92
CA ILE A 84 -5.44 -5.24 -1.64
C ILE A 84 -4.36 -6.18 -1.09
N ASP A 85 -3.84 -7.06 -1.94
CA ASP A 85 -2.80 -8.00 -1.54
C ASP A 85 -1.52 -7.28 -1.14
N MET A 86 -1.13 -6.24 -1.87
CA MET A 86 0.06 -5.46 -1.56
C MET A 86 -0.11 -4.67 -0.26
N ALA A 87 -1.29 -4.10 -0.03
CA ALA A 87 -1.58 -3.39 1.22
C ALA A 87 -1.48 -4.35 2.42
N ARG A 88 -2.00 -5.57 2.26
CA ARG A 88 -1.90 -6.58 3.31
C ARG A 88 -0.45 -6.99 3.57
N PHE A 89 0.32 -7.20 2.50
CA PHE A 89 1.74 -7.50 2.65
C PHE A 89 2.48 -6.37 3.35
N ALA A 90 2.21 -5.12 2.97
CA ALA A 90 2.86 -3.97 3.59
C ALA A 90 2.59 -3.90 5.08
N ASN A 91 1.34 -4.17 5.49
CA ASN A 91 0.99 -4.21 6.90
C ASN A 91 1.77 -5.30 7.66
N GLN A 92 1.98 -6.46 7.02
CA GLN A 92 2.73 -7.55 7.64
C GLN A 92 4.24 -7.26 7.67
N ALA A 93 4.74 -6.54 6.68
CA ALA A 93 6.17 -6.23 6.58
C ALA A 93 6.60 -5.11 7.53
N ALA A 94 5.65 -4.26 7.97
CA ALA A 94 5.93 -3.17 8.88
C ALA A 94 5.92 -3.68 10.32
N PRO A 95 6.76 -3.10 11.22
CA PRO A 95 6.66 -3.42 12.64
C PRO A 95 5.29 -3.04 13.21
N PRO A 96 4.84 -3.70 14.30
CA PRO A 96 3.52 -3.42 14.86
C PRO A 96 3.29 -1.97 15.27
N SER A 97 4.36 -1.24 15.58
CA SER A 97 4.29 0.15 16.02
C SER A 97 4.23 1.16 14.88
N SER A 98 4.24 0.70 13.66
CA SER A 98 4.32 1.58 12.47
C SER A 98 3.00 2.27 12.14
#